data_538fe6e6d842dd4960c30f4fc0f5fe40
#
_entry.id   538fe6e6d842dd4960c30f4fc0f5fe40
#
_cell.length_a   1.000
_cell.length_b   1.000
_cell.length_c   1.000
_cell.angle_alpha   90.00
_cell.angle_beta   90.00
_cell.angle_gamma   90.00
#
_symmetry.space_group_name_H-M   'P 1'
#
loop_
_entity.id
_entity.type
_entity.pdbx_description
1 polymer ?
#
loop_
_entity_poly.entity_id
_entity_poly.type
_entity_poly.pdbx_seq_one_letter_code
_entity_poly.pdbx_strand_id
1 'polypeptide(L)'
;HYRNGIAFKFKEEEEESVIHSIDWQVGRTGKITPVAVFDTVILDGTDVSRASLHNLSIIKELGIKNGAKVTIVKKNEIIPQIIKATGGTEDFEVPKVCPICGGTTTQCSDGGSVSLYCRNIDCAAQNIRKIAYFASKECMNIDGLSEKTVEKFIDAGIIKNILDIYKLENHHDEIVGFEGMGEKSFAKLLSAIEKSKNVKLENFIAGLGIQNIALSKAKIISRRFDGDWDLFENALKSRFDFTELESFGTEVNKCIYEFFDNVFLKNDMYSELVSYMHFVKEEKNSDVFAGNIFVITGSLNIFSNRKELQEKIESLGGKVAGGVSKKTTYLINNDIESSSSKNRDAKKNNVPIITEEEFLNMINRQK
;
A
#
# COMPACT_ATOMS: atom_id res chain seq x y z
N HIS A 1 -22.22 1.96 8.63
CA HIS A 1 -23.34 1.49 7.79
C HIS A 1 -24.58 2.30 8.11
N TYR A 2 -25.08 3.04 7.11
CA TYR A 2 -26.36 3.75 7.22
C TYR A 2 -27.51 2.71 7.21
N ARG A 3 -28.27 2.61 8.26
CA ARG A 3 -29.44 1.71 8.31
C ARG A 3 -30.58 2.13 7.37
N ASN A 4 -30.59 3.38 6.90
CA ASN A 4 -31.63 3.96 6.05
C ASN A 4 -31.09 4.59 4.76
N GLY A 5 -29.90 4.20 4.31
CA GLY A 5 -29.33 4.65 3.04
C GLY A 5 -29.55 3.61 1.96
N ILE A 6 -30.07 4.01 0.81
CA ILE A 6 -30.12 3.19 -0.41
C ILE A 6 -28.94 3.64 -1.28
N ALA A 7 -28.00 2.73 -1.54
CA ALA A 7 -26.98 2.96 -2.55
C ALA A 7 -27.59 2.64 -3.92
N PHE A 8 -27.72 3.63 -4.77
CA PHE A 8 -28.06 3.41 -6.18
C PHE A 8 -26.76 3.00 -6.91
N LYS A 9 -26.79 1.83 -7.52
CA LYS A 9 -25.71 1.37 -8.41
C LYS A 9 -26.29 1.22 -9.80
N PHE A 10 -25.62 1.82 -10.78
CA PHE A 10 -25.91 1.55 -12.18
C PHE A 10 -25.62 0.07 -12.49
N LYS A 11 -26.33 -0.48 -13.47
CA LYS A 11 -25.99 -1.80 -14.00
C LYS A 11 -24.61 -1.71 -14.61
N GLU A 12 -23.69 -2.58 -14.18
CA GLU A 12 -22.36 -2.67 -14.77
C GLU A 12 -22.51 -3.09 -16.24
N GLU A 13 -21.70 -2.49 -17.11
CA GLU A 13 -21.59 -2.94 -18.51
C GLU A 13 -20.93 -4.32 -18.52
N GLU A 14 -21.52 -5.25 -19.29
CA GLU A 14 -21.07 -6.64 -19.39
C GLU A 14 -20.64 -6.90 -20.82
N GLU A 15 -19.41 -7.42 -21.00
CA GLU A 15 -18.92 -7.86 -22.29
C GLU A 15 -18.49 -9.33 -22.23
N GLU A 16 -18.60 -10.01 -23.37
CA GLU A 16 -18.21 -11.42 -23.49
C GLU A 16 -16.91 -11.55 -24.28
N SER A 17 -16.03 -12.44 -23.84
CA SER A 17 -14.77 -12.74 -24.50
C SER A 17 -14.40 -14.22 -24.36
N VAL A 18 -13.29 -14.63 -24.96
CA VAL A 18 -12.75 -15.98 -24.87
C VAL A 18 -11.38 -15.98 -24.22
N ILE A 19 -11.18 -16.79 -23.18
CA ILE A 19 -9.89 -16.94 -22.52
C ILE A 19 -8.93 -17.76 -23.38
N HIS A 20 -7.71 -17.24 -23.56
CA HIS A 20 -6.63 -17.92 -24.30
C HIS A 20 -5.59 -18.51 -23.37
N SER A 21 -5.24 -17.82 -22.28
CA SER A 21 -4.20 -18.24 -21.36
C SER A 21 -4.37 -17.63 -19.98
N ILE A 22 -3.63 -18.17 -19.01
CA ILE A 22 -3.42 -17.55 -17.70
C ILE A 22 -1.96 -17.14 -17.61
N ASP A 23 -1.72 -15.85 -17.37
CA ASP A 23 -0.42 -15.28 -17.02
C ASP A 23 -0.22 -15.36 -15.50
N TRP A 24 0.86 -15.99 -15.06
CA TRP A 24 1.17 -16.24 -13.65
C TRP A 24 2.16 -15.21 -13.12
N GLN A 25 1.66 -14.18 -12.47
CA GLN A 25 2.46 -13.03 -12.01
C GLN A 25 2.98 -13.21 -10.58
N VAL A 26 4.30 -13.15 -10.42
CA VAL A 26 4.97 -13.31 -9.12
C VAL A 26 5.02 -11.97 -8.41
N GLY A 27 4.34 -11.84 -7.26
CA GLY A 27 4.36 -10.65 -6.40
C GLY A 27 5.58 -10.58 -5.48
N ARG A 28 5.77 -9.44 -4.81
CA ARG A 28 6.88 -9.19 -3.88
C ARG A 28 6.97 -10.17 -2.69
N THR A 29 5.85 -10.74 -2.29
CA THR A 29 5.76 -11.74 -1.20
C THR A 29 5.89 -13.17 -1.69
N GLY A 30 6.20 -13.37 -2.97
CA GLY A 30 6.20 -14.68 -3.61
C GLY A 30 4.82 -15.19 -4.01
N LYS A 31 3.73 -14.50 -3.67
CA LYS A 31 2.39 -14.88 -4.12
C LYS A 31 2.33 -14.80 -5.64
N ILE A 32 1.90 -15.91 -6.26
CA ILE A 32 1.71 -16.02 -7.71
C ILE A 32 0.23 -15.81 -7.99
N THR A 33 -0.07 -14.69 -8.64
CA THR A 33 -1.44 -14.29 -8.97
C THR A 33 -1.76 -14.68 -10.41
N PRO A 34 -2.80 -15.49 -10.64
CA PRO A 34 -3.27 -15.79 -11.98
C PRO A 34 -3.99 -14.59 -12.58
N VAL A 35 -3.65 -14.24 -13.81
CA VAL A 35 -4.29 -13.18 -14.61
C VAL A 35 -4.79 -13.81 -15.91
N ALA A 36 -6.10 -13.79 -16.12
CA ALA A 36 -6.68 -14.25 -17.36
C ALA A 36 -6.32 -13.31 -18.52
N VAL A 37 -5.94 -13.89 -19.66
CA VAL A 37 -5.71 -13.19 -20.92
C VAL A 37 -6.78 -13.65 -21.91
N PHE A 38 -7.49 -12.69 -22.51
CA PHE A 38 -8.64 -12.95 -23.39
C PHE A 38 -8.66 -11.96 -24.57
N ASP A 39 -9.53 -12.19 -25.55
CA ASP A 39 -9.72 -11.25 -26.66
C ASP A 39 -10.14 -9.89 -26.13
N THR A 40 -9.53 -8.82 -26.70
CA THR A 40 -9.82 -7.44 -26.26
C THR A 40 -11.29 -7.11 -26.43
N VAL A 41 -11.91 -6.61 -25.37
CA VAL A 41 -13.26 -6.05 -25.36
C VAL A 41 -13.22 -4.59 -24.96
N ILE A 42 -14.24 -3.83 -25.34
CA ILE A 42 -14.39 -2.43 -24.96
C ILE A 42 -15.38 -2.37 -23.79
N LEU A 43 -14.93 -1.91 -22.62
CA LEU A 43 -15.76 -1.70 -21.44
C LEU A 43 -15.59 -0.25 -20.95
N ASP A 44 -16.69 0.47 -20.79
CA ASP A 44 -16.68 1.89 -20.41
C ASP A 44 -15.67 2.72 -21.23
N GLY A 45 -15.65 2.48 -22.56
CA GLY A 45 -14.80 3.19 -23.51
C GLY A 45 -13.30 2.92 -23.42
N THR A 46 -12.88 1.84 -22.76
CA THR A 46 -11.47 1.42 -22.68
C THR A 46 -11.28 -0.03 -23.10
N ASP A 47 -10.15 -0.30 -23.77
CA ASP A 47 -9.75 -1.65 -24.18
C ASP A 47 -9.33 -2.47 -22.96
N VAL A 48 -9.94 -3.65 -22.80
CA VAL A 48 -9.68 -4.60 -21.72
C VAL A 48 -9.37 -5.97 -22.32
N SER A 49 -8.20 -6.53 -22.04
CA SER A 49 -7.77 -7.86 -22.50
C SER A 49 -7.25 -8.75 -21.37
N ARG A 50 -7.25 -8.24 -20.14
CA ARG A 50 -6.69 -8.94 -18.97
C ARG A 50 -7.55 -8.68 -17.73
N ALA A 51 -7.74 -9.72 -16.90
CA ALA A 51 -8.43 -9.59 -15.62
C ALA A 51 -7.77 -10.48 -14.56
N SER A 52 -7.60 -9.96 -13.35
CA SER A 52 -7.06 -10.75 -12.24
C SER A 52 -8.05 -11.82 -11.80
N LEU A 53 -7.55 -13.04 -11.60
CA LEU A 53 -8.29 -14.15 -11.00
C LEU A 53 -7.96 -14.32 -9.50
N HIS A 54 -7.16 -13.42 -8.94
CA HIS A 54 -6.81 -13.30 -7.53
C HIS A 54 -6.10 -14.52 -6.91
N ASN A 55 -6.65 -15.74 -7.08
CA ASN A 55 -6.13 -16.97 -6.49
C ASN A 55 -6.72 -18.22 -7.20
N LEU A 56 -6.25 -19.41 -6.80
CA LEU A 56 -6.68 -20.67 -7.40
C LEU A 56 -8.15 -21.03 -7.10
N SER A 57 -8.68 -20.56 -5.96
CA SER A 57 -10.07 -20.83 -5.59
C SER A 57 -11.04 -20.15 -6.57
N ILE A 58 -10.75 -18.94 -7.04
CA ILE A 58 -11.57 -18.23 -8.03
C ILE A 58 -11.59 -18.97 -9.39
N ILE A 59 -10.43 -19.49 -9.83
CA ILE A 59 -10.36 -20.29 -11.06
C ILE A 59 -11.30 -21.49 -10.96
N LYS A 60 -11.26 -22.18 -9.80
CA LYS A 60 -12.09 -23.36 -9.55
C LYS A 60 -13.57 -23.02 -9.39
N GLU A 61 -13.89 -21.95 -8.66
CA GLU A 61 -15.26 -21.48 -8.38
C GLU A 61 -15.98 -21.09 -9.68
N LEU A 62 -15.30 -20.34 -10.54
CA LEU A 62 -15.83 -19.92 -11.83
C LEU A 62 -15.77 -21.02 -12.91
N GLY A 63 -15.07 -22.13 -12.64
CA GLY A 63 -14.88 -23.21 -13.61
C GLY A 63 -14.12 -22.77 -14.86
N ILE A 64 -13.10 -21.92 -14.69
CA ILE A 64 -12.32 -21.33 -15.78
C ILE A 64 -11.47 -22.39 -16.47
N LYS A 65 -11.65 -22.55 -17.77
CA LYS A 65 -10.94 -23.47 -18.64
C LYS A 65 -10.36 -22.77 -19.86
N ASN A 66 -9.42 -23.43 -20.53
CA ASN A 66 -8.89 -22.94 -21.80
C ASN A 66 -9.99 -22.90 -22.87
N GLY A 67 -10.09 -21.77 -23.58
CA GLY A 67 -11.15 -21.53 -24.56
C GLY A 67 -12.53 -21.26 -23.95
N ALA A 68 -12.65 -21.09 -22.66
CA ALA A 68 -13.92 -20.75 -22.01
C ALA A 68 -14.40 -19.36 -22.44
N LYS A 69 -15.71 -19.27 -22.70
CA LYS A 69 -16.40 -17.98 -22.87
C LYS A 69 -16.62 -17.35 -21.51
N VAL A 70 -16.19 -16.11 -21.35
CA VAL A 70 -16.24 -15.37 -20.08
C VAL A 70 -17.03 -14.10 -20.21
N THR A 71 -17.74 -13.73 -19.13
CA THR A 71 -18.40 -12.44 -19.00
C THR A 71 -17.53 -11.56 -18.09
N ILE A 72 -17.19 -10.36 -18.57
CA ILE A 72 -16.29 -9.41 -17.94
C ILE A 72 -17.07 -8.14 -17.60
N VAL A 73 -16.80 -7.59 -16.42
CA VAL A 73 -17.34 -6.29 -15.96
C VAL A 73 -16.20 -5.45 -15.40
N LYS A 74 -16.41 -4.15 -15.28
CA LYS A 74 -15.53 -3.29 -14.48
C LYS A 74 -16.13 -3.02 -13.10
N LYS A 75 -15.56 -3.62 -12.07
CA LYS A 75 -15.92 -3.29 -10.69
C LYS A 75 -15.44 -1.88 -10.33
N ASN A 76 -16.36 -1.10 -9.72
CA ASN A 76 -16.13 0.29 -9.38
C ASN A 76 -15.66 1.14 -10.59
N GLU A 77 -16.16 0.82 -11.80
CA GLU A 77 -15.85 1.54 -13.06
C GLU A 77 -14.38 1.49 -13.51
N ILE A 78 -13.52 0.75 -12.79
CA ILE A 78 -12.06 0.76 -13.01
C ILE A 78 -11.49 -0.64 -13.19
N ILE A 79 -11.85 -1.62 -12.34
CA ILE A 79 -11.13 -2.89 -12.22
C ILE A 79 -11.84 -3.99 -13.02
N PRO A 80 -11.22 -4.53 -14.10
CA PRO A 80 -11.77 -5.66 -14.85
C PRO A 80 -11.89 -6.91 -13.96
N GLN A 81 -13.05 -7.54 -13.96
CA GLN A 81 -13.33 -8.77 -13.25
C GLN A 81 -14.14 -9.73 -14.10
N ILE A 82 -13.75 -11.00 -14.11
CA ILE A 82 -14.56 -12.08 -14.69
C ILE A 82 -15.60 -12.49 -13.63
N ILE A 83 -16.87 -12.45 -14.03
CA ILE A 83 -18.01 -12.80 -13.17
C ILE A 83 -18.65 -14.14 -13.52
N LYS A 84 -18.40 -14.64 -14.75
CA LYS A 84 -18.95 -15.90 -15.23
C LYS A 84 -18.01 -16.52 -16.27
N ALA A 85 -17.91 -17.84 -16.26
CA ALA A 85 -17.24 -18.59 -17.32
C ALA A 85 -18.13 -19.78 -17.74
N THR A 86 -18.10 -20.14 -19.02
CA THR A 86 -18.85 -21.26 -19.58
C THR A 86 -18.08 -21.95 -20.69
N GLY A 87 -18.23 -23.27 -20.82
CA GLY A 87 -17.51 -24.04 -21.85
C GLY A 87 -16.02 -24.18 -21.52
N GLY A 88 -15.22 -24.23 -22.57
CA GLY A 88 -13.80 -24.54 -22.51
C GLY A 88 -13.51 -26.04 -22.60
N THR A 89 -12.25 -26.38 -22.87
CA THR A 89 -11.85 -27.78 -23.16
C THR A 89 -11.09 -28.40 -22.00
N GLU A 90 -10.05 -27.74 -21.52
CA GLU A 90 -9.11 -28.27 -20.53
C GLU A 90 -8.89 -27.31 -19.37
N ASP A 91 -8.64 -27.86 -18.18
CA ASP A 91 -8.26 -27.08 -17.01
C ASP A 91 -6.86 -26.50 -17.23
N PHE A 92 -6.64 -25.27 -16.76
CA PHE A 92 -5.31 -24.67 -16.79
C PHE A 92 -4.37 -25.39 -15.84
N GLU A 93 -3.17 -25.70 -16.33
CA GLU A 93 -2.14 -26.28 -15.48
C GLU A 93 -1.65 -25.25 -14.46
N VAL A 94 -1.73 -25.61 -13.16
CA VAL A 94 -1.16 -24.82 -12.09
C VAL A 94 0.36 -25.01 -12.08
N PRO A 95 1.19 -23.96 -12.20
CA PRO A 95 2.63 -24.10 -12.27
C PRO A 95 3.20 -24.80 -11.04
N LYS A 96 3.93 -25.90 -11.24
CA LYS A 96 4.69 -26.62 -10.20
C LYS A 96 6.02 -25.94 -9.89
N VAL A 97 6.47 -25.08 -10.80
CA VAL A 97 7.68 -24.28 -10.68
C VAL A 97 7.36 -22.80 -10.95
N CYS A 98 8.08 -21.93 -10.32
CA CYS A 98 7.94 -20.50 -10.50
C CYS A 98 8.27 -20.11 -11.96
N PRO A 99 7.42 -19.35 -12.66
CA PRO A 99 7.66 -18.98 -14.05
C PRO A 99 8.88 -18.08 -14.24
N ILE A 100 9.38 -17.46 -13.17
CA ILE A 100 10.52 -16.52 -13.26
C ILE A 100 11.84 -17.20 -12.83
N CYS A 101 11.87 -17.89 -11.70
CA CYS A 101 13.12 -18.43 -11.16
C CYS A 101 13.23 -19.96 -11.22
N GLY A 102 12.23 -20.68 -11.74
CA GLY A 102 12.21 -22.16 -11.78
C GLY A 102 12.11 -22.85 -10.41
N GLY A 103 12.11 -22.10 -9.31
CA GLY A 103 11.99 -22.68 -7.96
C GLY A 103 10.62 -23.29 -7.70
N THR A 104 10.54 -24.28 -6.80
CA THR A 104 9.28 -24.97 -6.47
C THR A 104 8.21 -24.03 -5.98
N THR A 105 6.97 -24.23 -6.45
CA THR A 105 5.79 -23.51 -5.96
C THR A 105 5.08 -24.32 -4.88
N THR A 106 4.37 -23.61 -4.00
CA THR A 106 3.58 -24.21 -2.90
C THR A 106 2.20 -23.58 -2.88
N GLN A 107 1.17 -24.42 -2.75
CA GLN A 107 -0.20 -23.95 -2.50
C GLN A 107 -0.40 -23.75 -1.00
N CYS A 108 -0.94 -22.61 -0.61
CA CYS A 108 -1.27 -22.27 0.76
C CYS A 108 -2.73 -21.87 0.88
N SER A 109 -3.40 -22.39 1.90
CA SER A 109 -4.78 -22.01 2.23
C SER A 109 -4.76 -20.89 3.27
N ASP A 110 -5.52 -19.82 2.99
CA ASP A 110 -5.69 -18.69 3.91
C ASP A 110 -7.16 -18.25 3.85
N GLY A 111 -7.84 -18.26 5.02
CA GLY A 111 -9.24 -17.84 5.11
C GLY A 111 -10.21 -18.54 4.16
N GLY A 112 -9.96 -19.80 3.79
CA GLY A 112 -10.77 -20.59 2.85
C GLY A 112 -10.41 -20.39 1.37
N SER A 113 -9.46 -19.53 1.02
CA SER A 113 -8.93 -19.37 -0.32
C SER A 113 -7.57 -20.05 -0.49
N VAL A 114 -7.32 -20.63 -1.68
CA VAL A 114 -6.05 -21.28 -2.01
C VAL A 114 -5.25 -20.37 -2.94
N SER A 115 -4.05 -20.00 -2.51
CA SER A 115 -3.11 -19.18 -3.28
C SER A 115 -1.83 -19.94 -3.57
N LEU A 116 -1.17 -19.62 -4.69
CA LEU A 116 0.10 -20.21 -5.10
C LEU A 116 1.26 -19.30 -4.69
N TYR A 117 2.37 -19.86 -4.23
CA TYR A 117 3.55 -19.11 -3.80
C TYR A 117 4.85 -19.70 -4.36
N CYS A 118 5.74 -18.82 -4.80
CA CYS A 118 7.16 -19.12 -4.97
C CYS A 118 7.86 -18.99 -3.61
N ARG A 119 8.52 -20.04 -3.15
CA ARG A 119 9.25 -20.05 -1.87
C ARG A 119 10.73 -19.75 -2.01
N ASN A 120 11.21 -19.52 -3.24
CA ASN A 120 12.60 -19.14 -3.44
C ASN A 120 12.81 -17.69 -3.01
N ILE A 121 13.62 -17.50 -1.95
CA ILE A 121 13.94 -16.19 -1.40
C ILE A 121 14.76 -15.33 -2.38
N ASP A 122 15.51 -15.97 -3.27
CA ASP A 122 16.36 -15.35 -4.29
C ASP A 122 15.64 -15.17 -5.63
N CYS A 123 14.32 -15.26 -5.66
CA CYS A 123 13.54 -15.05 -6.86
C CYS A 123 13.69 -13.61 -7.37
N ALA A 124 14.21 -13.43 -8.59
CA ALA A 124 14.46 -12.12 -9.20
C ALA A 124 13.22 -11.22 -9.19
N ALA A 125 12.04 -11.76 -9.56
CA ALA A 125 10.80 -10.98 -9.54
C ALA A 125 10.39 -10.52 -8.14
N GLN A 126 10.63 -11.31 -7.09
CA GLN A 126 10.39 -10.90 -5.72
C GLN A 126 11.36 -9.81 -5.30
N ASN A 127 12.64 -9.94 -5.65
CA ASN A 127 13.67 -8.98 -5.28
C ASN A 127 13.43 -7.63 -5.95
N ILE A 128 13.20 -7.61 -7.27
CA ILE A 128 12.85 -6.39 -8.02
C ILE A 128 11.68 -5.67 -7.33
N ARG A 129 10.59 -6.38 -7.04
CA ARG A 129 9.39 -5.79 -6.45
C ARG A 129 9.55 -5.39 -4.99
N LYS A 130 10.38 -6.08 -4.21
CA LYS A 130 10.73 -5.66 -2.84
C LYS A 130 11.48 -4.33 -2.86
N ILE A 131 12.49 -4.21 -3.73
CA ILE A 131 13.31 -3.00 -3.85
C ILE A 131 12.47 -1.84 -4.41
N ALA A 132 11.66 -2.07 -5.45
CA ALA A 132 10.78 -1.05 -6.01
C ALA A 132 9.71 -0.59 -5.00
N TYR A 133 9.17 -1.51 -4.19
CA TYR A 133 8.24 -1.15 -3.12
C TYR A 133 8.91 -0.34 -2.02
N PHE A 134 10.12 -0.72 -1.60
CA PHE A 134 10.91 0.06 -0.66
C PHE A 134 11.12 1.50 -1.17
N ALA A 135 11.45 1.67 -2.45
CA ALA A 135 11.62 2.99 -3.07
C ALA A 135 10.31 3.75 -3.30
N SER A 136 9.15 3.10 -3.20
CA SER A 136 7.84 3.68 -3.54
C SER A 136 7.47 4.89 -2.66
N LYS A 137 6.48 5.68 -3.14
CA LYS A 137 5.95 6.86 -2.45
C LYS A 137 5.39 6.55 -1.05
N GLU A 138 4.90 5.34 -0.83
CA GLU A 138 4.37 4.89 0.46
C GLU A 138 5.45 4.57 1.48
N CYS A 139 6.68 4.29 1.00
CA CYS A 139 7.81 3.92 1.83
C CYS A 139 8.87 5.02 1.82
N MET A 140 9.98 4.85 1.12
CA MET A 140 11.11 5.78 1.15
C MET A 140 10.96 6.96 0.18
N ASN A 141 9.95 6.95 -0.70
CA ASN A 141 9.62 8.02 -1.66
C ASN A 141 10.83 8.45 -2.53
N ILE A 142 11.52 7.48 -3.11
CA ILE A 142 12.69 7.70 -3.97
C ILE A 142 12.23 7.81 -5.43
N ASP A 143 12.04 9.04 -5.91
CA ASP A 143 11.70 9.29 -7.30
C ASP A 143 12.82 8.83 -8.24
N GLY A 144 12.44 8.17 -9.35
CA GLY A 144 13.38 7.65 -10.35
C GLY A 144 13.68 6.15 -10.23
N LEU A 145 13.35 5.50 -9.12
CA LEU A 145 13.47 4.05 -8.94
C LEU A 145 12.14 3.33 -9.20
N SER A 146 11.70 3.36 -10.45
CA SER A 146 10.58 2.53 -10.91
C SER A 146 10.97 1.04 -10.93
N GLU A 147 9.98 0.13 -10.99
CA GLU A 147 10.23 -1.32 -11.13
C GLU A 147 11.17 -1.63 -12.31
N LYS A 148 10.96 -0.95 -13.46
CA LYS A 148 11.83 -1.09 -14.64
C LYS A 148 13.25 -0.57 -14.42
N THR A 149 13.41 0.52 -13.68
CA THR A 149 14.72 1.07 -13.34
C THR A 149 15.49 0.14 -12.41
N VAL A 150 14.78 -0.38 -11.39
CA VAL A 150 15.34 -1.37 -10.46
C VAL A 150 15.78 -2.63 -11.19
N GLU A 151 14.95 -3.14 -12.11
CA GLU A 151 15.26 -4.30 -12.94
C GLU A 151 16.56 -4.08 -13.73
N LYS A 152 16.69 -2.94 -14.44
CA LYS A 152 17.92 -2.60 -15.17
C LYS A 152 19.16 -2.59 -14.26
N PHE A 153 19.05 -2.05 -13.05
CA PHE A 153 20.16 -1.97 -12.11
C PHE A 153 20.52 -3.32 -11.50
N ILE A 154 19.53 -4.20 -11.32
CA ILE A 154 19.75 -5.58 -10.88
C ILE A 154 20.45 -6.38 -12.00
N ASP A 155 19.99 -6.28 -13.24
CA ASP A 155 20.55 -6.97 -14.40
C ASP A 155 22.00 -6.54 -14.67
N ALA A 156 22.32 -5.29 -14.41
CA ALA A 156 23.70 -4.77 -14.47
C ALA A 156 24.55 -5.14 -13.24
N GLY A 157 23.97 -5.77 -12.21
CA GLY A 157 24.70 -6.14 -10.98
C GLY A 157 24.96 -4.97 -10.02
N ILE A 158 24.39 -3.79 -10.28
CA ILE A 158 24.56 -2.56 -9.48
C ILE A 158 23.78 -2.67 -8.16
N ILE A 159 22.55 -3.15 -8.20
CA ILE A 159 21.70 -3.35 -7.02
C ILE A 159 21.45 -4.85 -6.80
N LYS A 160 21.68 -5.34 -5.59
CA LYS A 160 21.35 -6.71 -5.14
C LYS A 160 20.31 -6.69 -4.03
N ASN A 161 20.28 -5.62 -3.25
CA ASN A 161 19.41 -5.46 -2.09
C ASN A 161 19.06 -3.97 -1.86
N ILE A 162 18.22 -3.67 -0.87
CA ILE A 162 17.75 -2.30 -0.58
C ILE A 162 18.86 -1.36 -0.09
N LEU A 163 19.93 -1.87 0.52
CA LEU A 163 21.06 -1.05 0.98
C LEU A 163 21.86 -0.48 -0.19
N ASP A 164 21.96 -1.23 -1.30
CA ASP A 164 22.72 -0.81 -2.47
C ASP A 164 22.14 0.47 -3.11
N ILE A 165 20.87 0.78 -2.87
CA ILE A 165 20.25 2.05 -3.28
C ILE A 165 21.04 3.24 -2.74
N TYR A 166 21.53 3.17 -1.50
CA TYR A 166 22.26 4.24 -0.82
C TYR A 166 23.74 4.30 -1.22
N LYS A 167 24.18 3.38 -2.08
CA LYS A 167 25.55 3.28 -2.62
C LYS A 167 25.61 3.56 -4.13
N LEU A 168 24.51 3.99 -4.76
CA LEU A 168 24.43 4.20 -6.22
C LEU A 168 25.38 5.28 -6.73
N GLU A 169 25.82 6.21 -5.90
CA GLU A 169 26.82 7.21 -6.26
C GLU A 169 28.15 6.57 -6.76
N ASN A 170 28.49 5.38 -6.27
CA ASN A 170 29.69 4.64 -6.66
C ASN A 170 29.62 4.05 -8.09
N HIS A 171 28.44 4.07 -8.72
CA HIS A 171 28.15 3.52 -10.04
C HIS A 171 27.79 4.60 -11.07
N HIS A 172 28.27 5.84 -10.85
CA HIS A 172 27.95 7.00 -11.70
C HIS A 172 28.09 6.70 -13.19
N ASP A 173 29.29 6.30 -13.63
CA ASP A 173 29.61 6.15 -15.04
C ASP A 173 28.80 5.04 -15.74
N GLU A 174 28.49 3.98 -14.99
CA GLU A 174 27.63 2.89 -15.49
C GLU A 174 26.19 3.37 -15.66
N ILE A 175 25.66 4.09 -14.66
CA ILE A 175 24.26 4.49 -14.62
C ILE A 175 23.94 5.57 -15.64
N VAL A 176 24.82 6.57 -15.82
CA VAL A 176 24.60 7.64 -16.81
C VAL A 176 24.69 7.13 -18.25
N GLY A 177 25.29 5.96 -18.46
CA GLY A 177 25.32 5.26 -19.74
C GLY A 177 24.02 4.56 -20.13
N PHE A 178 23.06 4.37 -19.20
CA PHE A 178 21.79 3.75 -19.52
C PHE A 178 20.88 4.69 -20.31
N GLU A 179 20.15 4.15 -21.28
CA GLU A 179 19.12 4.88 -22.01
C GLU A 179 18.09 5.49 -21.04
N GLY A 180 17.90 6.80 -21.12
CA GLY A 180 16.98 7.56 -20.27
C GLY A 180 17.52 7.95 -18.90
N MET A 181 18.80 7.63 -18.58
CA MET A 181 19.43 7.93 -17.29
C MET A 181 20.70 8.77 -17.47
N GLY A 182 20.60 9.91 -18.14
CA GLY A 182 21.73 10.85 -18.26
C GLY A 182 21.97 11.62 -16.96
N GLU A 183 23.05 12.45 -16.94
CA GLU A 183 23.54 13.24 -15.79
C GLU A 183 22.43 13.91 -14.96
N LYS A 184 21.47 14.59 -15.65
CA LYS A 184 20.39 15.30 -14.95
C LYS A 184 19.43 14.33 -14.21
N SER A 185 19.16 13.18 -14.82
CA SER A 185 18.27 12.15 -14.23
C SER A 185 18.95 11.49 -13.05
N PHE A 186 20.24 11.18 -13.18
CA PHE A 186 21.04 10.60 -12.11
C PHE A 186 21.19 11.57 -10.92
N ALA A 187 21.48 12.85 -11.17
CA ALA A 187 21.55 13.85 -10.10
C ALA A 187 20.20 14.00 -9.35
N LYS A 188 19.06 13.92 -10.06
CA LYS A 188 17.73 13.91 -9.42
C LYS A 188 17.53 12.65 -8.56
N LEU A 189 17.95 11.49 -9.06
CA LEU A 189 17.86 10.24 -8.31
C LEU A 189 18.69 10.30 -7.03
N LEU A 190 19.95 10.75 -7.09
CA LEU A 190 20.80 10.93 -5.90
C LEU A 190 20.18 11.91 -4.90
N SER A 191 19.61 13.02 -5.40
CA SER A 191 18.89 13.98 -4.53
C SER A 191 17.67 13.34 -3.85
N ALA A 192 16.93 12.47 -4.55
CA ALA A 192 15.81 11.75 -3.98
C ALA A 192 16.25 10.72 -2.93
N ILE A 193 17.36 10.01 -3.18
CA ILE A 193 17.97 9.08 -2.22
C ILE A 193 18.42 9.81 -0.97
N GLU A 194 19.10 10.95 -1.11
CA GLU A 194 19.56 11.73 0.05
C GLU A 194 18.35 12.24 0.90
N LYS A 195 17.31 12.72 0.26
CA LYS A 195 16.06 13.12 0.94
C LYS A 195 15.38 11.97 1.65
N SER A 196 15.45 10.76 1.11
CA SER A 196 14.82 9.58 1.68
C SER A 196 15.43 9.13 3.01
N LYS A 197 16.67 9.56 3.31
CA LYS A 197 17.30 9.30 4.61
C LYS A 197 16.54 9.95 5.78
N ASN A 198 15.84 11.06 5.53
CA ASN A 198 14.94 11.68 6.50
C ASN A 198 13.55 11.07 6.35
N VAL A 199 13.23 10.07 7.15
CA VAL A 199 12.06 9.22 6.98
C VAL A 199 11.25 9.10 8.28
N LYS A 200 9.92 8.98 8.16
CA LYS A 200 9.06 8.62 9.29
C LYS A 200 9.19 7.11 9.58
N LEU A 201 9.14 6.72 10.85
CA LEU A 201 9.27 5.32 11.26
C LEU A 201 8.27 4.40 10.54
N GLU A 202 7.01 4.83 10.36
CA GLU A 202 6.01 4.04 9.65
C GLU A 202 6.35 3.78 8.19
N ASN A 203 6.96 4.74 7.49
CA ASN A 203 7.36 4.57 6.09
C ASN A 203 8.51 3.57 5.97
N PHE A 204 9.48 3.67 6.88
CA PHE A 204 10.60 2.72 6.93
C PHE A 204 10.14 1.30 7.26
N ILE A 205 9.32 1.11 8.31
CA ILE A 205 8.76 -0.21 8.67
C ILE A 205 7.96 -0.81 7.51
N ALA A 206 7.13 -0.01 6.84
CA ALA A 206 6.39 -0.47 5.65
C ALA A 206 7.35 -0.91 4.54
N GLY A 207 8.44 -0.16 4.33
CA GLY A 207 9.47 -0.45 3.34
C GLY A 207 10.25 -1.75 3.60
N LEU A 208 10.44 -2.14 4.85
CA LEU A 208 11.09 -3.41 5.21
C LEU A 208 10.36 -4.65 4.65
N GLY A 209 9.08 -4.49 4.25
CA GLY A 209 8.33 -5.55 3.59
C GLY A 209 7.93 -6.71 4.50
N ILE A 210 7.80 -6.47 5.80
CA ILE A 210 7.31 -7.46 6.77
C ILE A 210 5.94 -7.95 6.31
N GLN A 211 5.74 -9.26 6.29
CA GLN A 211 4.48 -9.86 5.86
C GLN A 211 3.31 -9.36 6.74
N ASN A 212 2.19 -9.02 6.13
CA ASN A 212 1.00 -8.48 6.77
C ASN A 212 1.17 -7.08 7.42
N ILE A 213 2.32 -6.42 7.24
CA ILE A 213 2.57 -5.04 7.65
C ILE A 213 2.65 -4.15 6.41
N ALA A 214 1.57 -3.42 6.14
CA ALA A 214 1.55 -2.31 5.20
C ALA A 214 1.55 -0.98 5.97
N LEU A 215 1.58 0.15 5.26
CA LEU A 215 1.68 1.49 5.84
C LEU A 215 0.63 1.76 6.95
N SER A 216 -0.59 1.24 6.82
CA SER A 216 -1.64 1.42 7.84
C SER A 216 -1.28 0.80 9.20
N LYS A 217 -0.75 -0.42 9.20
CA LYS A 217 -0.27 -1.07 10.43
C LYS A 217 1.05 -0.50 10.92
N ALA A 218 1.96 -0.15 10.00
CA ALA A 218 3.21 0.53 10.35
C ALA A 218 2.96 1.86 11.07
N LYS A 219 1.92 2.62 10.70
CA LYS A 219 1.48 3.83 11.42
C LYS A 219 1.03 3.53 12.86
N ILE A 220 0.36 2.42 13.11
CA ILE A 220 -0.05 2.02 14.47
C ILE A 220 1.18 1.71 15.31
N ILE A 221 2.16 0.98 14.74
CA ILE A 221 3.46 0.71 15.40
C ILE A 221 4.18 2.04 15.69
N SER A 222 4.34 2.90 14.68
CA SER A 222 5.04 4.19 14.82
C SER A 222 4.43 5.05 15.93
N ARG A 223 3.10 5.14 16.01
CA ARG A 223 2.40 5.87 17.07
C ARG A 223 2.65 5.28 18.46
N ARG A 224 2.70 3.95 18.60
CA ARG A 224 2.95 3.26 19.87
C ARG A 224 4.36 3.53 20.41
N PHE A 225 5.32 3.71 19.51
CA PHE A 225 6.73 3.94 19.84
C PHE A 225 7.19 5.37 19.50
N ASP A 226 6.28 6.34 19.47
CA ASP A 226 6.54 7.78 19.29
C ASP A 226 7.41 8.13 18.07
N GLY A 227 7.31 7.34 16.99
CA GLY A 227 8.13 7.51 15.79
C GLY A 227 9.62 7.25 16.00
N ASP A 228 10.00 6.59 17.09
CA ASP A 228 11.37 6.36 17.53
C ASP A 228 11.80 4.92 17.19
N TRP A 229 12.89 4.80 16.41
CA TRP A 229 13.43 3.49 16.05
C TRP A 229 13.96 2.72 17.25
N ASP A 230 14.69 3.40 18.15
CA ASP A 230 15.33 2.73 19.30
C ASP A 230 14.27 2.16 20.25
N LEU A 231 13.17 2.89 20.46
CA LEU A 231 12.04 2.38 21.24
C LEU A 231 11.40 1.16 20.58
N PHE A 232 11.22 1.19 19.26
CA PHE A 232 10.67 0.05 18.51
C PHE A 232 11.62 -1.15 18.52
N GLU A 233 12.91 -0.94 18.27
CA GLU A 233 13.92 -2.02 18.30
C GLU A 233 14.05 -2.64 19.71
N ASN A 234 14.03 -1.82 20.77
CA ASN A 234 14.02 -2.33 22.14
C ASN A 234 12.76 -3.14 22.45
N ALA A 235 11.60 -2.74 21.94
CA ALA A 235 10.37 -3.52 22.06
C ALA A 235 10.49 -4.87 21.37
N LEU A 236 11.10 -4.92 20.17
CA LEU A 236 11.38 -6.20 19.48
C LEU A 236 12.32 -7.10 20.30
N LYS A 237 13.39 -6.54 20.84
CA LYS A 237 14.36 -7.26 21.69
C LYS A 237 13.73 -7.78 22.98
N SER A 238 12.84 -7.01 23.60
CA SER A 238 12.11 -7.41 24.82
C SER A 238 10.86 -8.25 24.58
N ARG A 239 10.58 -8.65 23.33
CA ARG A 239 9.43 -9.49 22.95
C ARG A 239 8.08 -8.88 23.29
N PHE A 240 7.92 -7.58 22.97
CA PHE A 240 6.63 -6.89 23.12
C PHE A 240 5.51 -7.63 22.37
N ASP A 241 4.36 -7.85 23.03
CA ASP A 241 3.21 -8.49 22.39
C ASP A 241 2.44 -7.50 21.51
N PHE A 242 2.70 -7.55 20.20
CA PHE A 242 2.01 -6.67 19.25
C PHE A 242 0.50 -6.94 19.13
N THR A 243 -0.02 -8.03 19.69
CA THR A 243 -1.48 -8.27 19.71
C THR A 243 -2.23 -7.26 20.58
N GLU A 244 -1.53 -6.53 21.47
CA GLU A 244 -2.09 -5.41 22.23
C GLU A 244 -2.49 -4.21 21.34
N LEU A 245 -1.97 -4.15 20.11
CA LEU A 245 -2.27 -3.06 19.18
C LEU A 245 -3.56 -3.33 18.41
N GLU A 246 -4.29 -2.25 18.12
CA GLU A 246 -5.53 -2.32 17.33
C GLU A 246 -5.29 -2.96 15.95
N SER A 247 -6.11 -3.93 15.59
CA SER A 247 -6.03 -4.68 14.31
C SER A 247 -4.81 -5.60 14.15
N PHE A 248 -4.12 -5.94 15.26
CA PHE A 248 -3.03 -6.91 15.27
C PHE A 248 -3.52 -8.21 15.91
N GLY A 249 -3.48 -9.30 15.14
CA GLY A 249 -3.73 -10.65 15.65
C GLY A 249 -2.43 -11.43 15.81
N THR A 250 -2.53 -12.66 16.31
CA THR A 250 -1.41 -13.57 16.55
C THR A 250 -0.56 -13.79 15.29
N GLU A 251 -1.19 -13.89 14.11
CA GLU A 251 -0.47 -14.08 12.84
C GLU A 251 0.40 -12.87 12.48
N VAL A 252 -0.07 -11.64 12.71
CA VAL A 252 0.74 -10.43 12.48
C VAL A 252 1.90 -10.36 13.45
N ASN A 253 1.66 -10.65 14.73
CA ASN A 253 2.71 -10.71 15.74
C ASN A 253 3.79 -11.75 15.36
N LYS A 254 3.39 -12.92 14.91
CA LYS A 254 4.29 -13.97 14.42
C LYS A 254 5.12 -13.47 13.21
N CYS A 255 4.51 -12.84 12.20
CA CYS A 255 5.22 -12.31 11.04
C CYS A 255 6.29 -11.27 11.42
N ILE A 256 6.01 -10.41 12.41
CA ILE A 256 6.99 -9.44 12.91
C ILE A 256 8.21 -10.15 13.47
N TYR A 257 8.02 -11.15 14.33
CA TYR A 257 9.14 -11.87 14.94
C TYR A 257 9.85 -12.82 13.98
N GLU A 258 9.15 -13.44 13.05
CA GLU A 258 9.79 -14.22 11.97
C GLU A 258 10.71 -13.34 11.13
N PHE A 259 10.30 -12.11 10.80
CA PHE A 259 11.16 -11.16 10.09
C PHE A 259 12.33 -10.73 10.96
N PHE A 260 12.10 -10.33 12.21
CA PHE A 260 13.14 -9.82 13.10
C PHE A 260 14.22 -10.87 13.37
N ASP A 261 13.83 -12.10 13.75
CA ASP A 261 14.75 -13.16 14.13
C ASP A 261 15.48 -13.81 12.95
N ASN A 262 14.79 -13.95 11.82
CA ASN A 262 15.30 -14.73 10.69
C ASN A 262 15.84 -13.87 9.53
N VAL A 263 15.48 -12.60 9.47
CA VAL A 263 15.90 -11.70 8.40
C VAL A 263 16.72 -10.54 8.95
N PHE A 264 16.18 -9.77 9.88
CA PHE A 264 16.81 -8.55 10.39
C PHE A 264 18.08 -8.86 11.19
N LEU A 265 18.00 -9.71 12.22
CA LEU A 265 19.16 -10.02 13.08
C LEU A 265 20.24 -10.88 12.40
N LYS A 266 19.89 -11.62 11.36
CA LYS A 266 20.84 -12.49 10.65
C LYS A 266 21.54 -11.81 9.48
N ASN A 267 21.21 -10.55 9.19
CA ASN A 267 21.75 -9.85 8.04
C ASN A 267 22.19 -8.43 8.43
N ASP A 268 23.50 -8.23 8.56
CA ASP A 268 24.11 -6.95 8.95
C ASP A 268 23.72 -5.80 8.02
N MET A 269 23.26 -6.10 6.80
CA MET A 269 22.72 -5.11 5.87
C MET A 269 21.62 -4.24 6.51
N TYR A 270 20.75 -4.81 7.34
CA TYR A 270 19.66 -4.04 7.95
C TYR A 270 20.15 -3.09 9.03
N SER A 271 21.16 -3.48 9.82
CA SER A 271 21.80 -2.60 10.79
C SER A 271 22.52 -1.45 10.10
N GLU A 272 23.23 -1.74 8.99
CA GLU A 272 23.86 -0.71 8.15
C GLU A 272 22.80 0.20 7.52
N LEU A 273 21.70 -0.35 6.99
CA LEU A 273 20.59 0.43 6.44
C LEU A 273 19.99 1.41 7.45
N VAL A 274 19.76 0.95 8.69
CA VAL A 274 19.25 1.80 9.77
C VAL A 274 20.21 2.96 10.06
N SER A 275 21.53 2.74 9.99
CA SER A 275 22.52 3.78 10.23
C SER A 275 22.50 4.94 9.23
N TYR A 276 21.94 4.73 8.03
CA TYR A 276 21.70 5.79 7.04
C TYR A 276 20.44 6.62 7.34
N MET A 277 19.54 6.14 8.24
CA MET A 277 18.23 6.74 8.43
C MET A 277 18.23 7.77 9.57
N HIS A 278 17.60 8.89 9.30
CA HIS A 278 17.24 9.89 10.29
C HIS A 278 15.73 9.84 10.50
N PHE A 279 15.30 9.22 11.61
CA PHE A 279 13.87 9.08 11.89
C PHE A 279 13.28 10.41 12.32
N VAL A 280 12.41 10.97 11.47
CA VAL A 280 11.74 12.24 11.73
C VAL A 280 10.50 11.95 12.57
N LYS A 281 10.52 12.44 13.83
CA LYS A 281 9.33 12.42 14.67
C LYS A 281 8.36 13.49 14.20
N GLU A 282 7.08 13.17 14.14
CA GLU A 282 6.08 14.23 14.04
C GLU A 282 6.18 15.06 15.31
N GLU A 283 6.52 16.32 15.20
CA GLU A 283 6.36 17.23 16.33
C GLU A 283 4.89 17.15 16.75
N LYS A 284 4.62 16.52 17.88
CA LYS A 284 3.36 16.71 18.59
C LYS A 284 3.37 18.16 19.04
N ASN A 285 2.93 19.07 18.17
CA ASN A 285 2.92 20.50 18.46
C ASN A 285 2.07 20.85 19.69
N SER A 286 1.20 19.95 20.13
CA SER A 286 0.49 19.95 21.43
C SER A 286 -0.61 18.86 21.39
N ASP A 287 -1.01 18.34 22.52
CA ASP A 287 -2.18 17.46 22.67
C ASP A 287 -3.50 18.27 22.74
N VAL A 288 -3.55 19.44 22.11
CA VAL A 288 -4.70 20.38 22.12
C VAL A 288 -6.00 19.68 21.72
N PHE A 289 -5.92 18.75 20.79
CA PHE A 289 -7.08 18.00 20.29
C PHE A 289 -7.06 16.52 20.68
N ALA A 290 -6.34 16.14 21.73
CA ALA A 290 -6.35 14.76 22.22
C ALA A 290 -7.78 14.30 22.55
N GLY A 291 -8.20 13.15 22.00
CA GLY A 291 -9.54 12.62 22.16
C GLY A 291 -10.61 13.22 21.23
N ASN A 292 -10.30 14.29 20.50
CA ASN A 292 -11.25 14.88 19.55
C ASN A 292 -11.23 14.16 18.20
N ILE A 293 -12.42 13.96 17.64
CA ILE A 293 -12.61 13.34 16.31
C ILE A 293 -13.17 14.40 15.36
N PHE A 294 -12.42 14.69 14.31
CA PHE A 294 -12.79 15.64 13.27
C PHE A 294 -13.28 14.92 12.02
N VAL A 295 -14.18 15.56 11.29
CA VAL A 295 -14.56 15.16 9.93
C VAL A 295 -14.37 16.35 9.02
N ILE A 296 -13.79 16.17 7.83
CA ILE A 296 -13.53 17.22 6.86
C ILE A 296 -14.48 17.06 5.67
N THR A 297 -15.11 18.15 5.24
CA THR A 297 -15.98 18.18 4.05
C THR A 297 -15.92 19.55 3.37
N GLY A 298 -16.46 19.64 2.15
CA GLY A 298 -16.46 20.90 1.39
C GLY A 298 -15.11 21.24 0.78
N SER A 299 -15.01 22.47 0.24
CA SER A 299 -13.78 23.06 -0.31
C SER A 299 -12.98 23.70 0.81
N LEU A 300 -11.66 23.59 0.72
CA LEU A 300 -10.71 24.23 1.63
C LEU A 300 -10.22 25.53 1.01
N ASN A 301 -10.02 26.56 1.85
CA ASN A 301 -9.57 27.90 1.43
C ASN A 301 -8.17 28.23 1.97
N ILE A 302 -7.79 27.68 3.11
CA ILE A 302 -6.52 27.98 3.80
C ILE A 302 -5.52 26.85 3.59
N PHE A 303 -5.94 25.60 3.76
CA PHE A 303 -5.07 24.44 3.52
C PHE A 303 -5.13 24.04 2.04
N SER A 304 -3.98 23.69 1.46
CA SER A 304 -3.87 23.34 0.02
C SER A 304 -4.70 22.11 -0.36
N ASN A 305 -4.92 21.18 0.58
CA ASN A 305 -5.71 19.98 0.39
C ASN A 305 -6.13 19.34 1.72
N ARG A 306 -7.07 18.38 1.63
CA ARG A 306 -7.59 17.67 2.82
C ARG A 306 -6.53 16.89 3.59
N LYS A 307 -5.49 16.42 2.92
CA LYS A 307 -4.42 15.65 3.53
C LYS A 307 -3.58 16.55 4.45
N GLU A 308 -3.27 17.76 4.01
CA GLU A 308 -2.54 18.74 4.81
C GLU A 308 -3.30 19.14 6.09
N LEU A 309 -4.61 19.41 5.96
CA LEU A 309 -5.46 19.68 7.12
C LEU A 309 -5.56 18.46 8.06
N GLN A 310 -5.65 17.26 7.50
CA GLN A 310 -5.65 16.02 8.31
C GLN A 310 -4.34 15.86 9.07
N GLU A 311 -3.19 16.04 8.42
CA GLU A 311 -1.87 15.99 9.05
C GLU A 311 -1.74 17.04 10.17
N LYS A 312 -2.31 18.23 9.96
CA LYS A 312 -2.34 19.28 10.98
C LYS A 312 -3.18 18.90 12.20
N ILE A 313 -4.37 18.33 12.01
CA ILE A 313 -5.23 17.84 13.10
C ILE A 313 -4.53 16.72 13.87
N GLU A 314 -3.94 15.76 13.14
CA GLU A 314 -3.25 14.60 13.73
C GLU A 314 -1.99 15.04 14.50
N SER A 315 -1.25 16.06 14.02
CA SER A 315 -0.09 16.63 14.74
C SER A 315 -0.47 17.29 16.06
N LEU A 316 -1.73 17.69 16.23
CA LEU A 316 -2.29 18.30 17.44
C LEU A 316 -3.02 17.27 18.35
N GLY A 317 -2.83 15.97 18.10
CA GLY A 317 -3.43 14.89 18.90
C GLY A 317 -4.86 14.50 18.52
N GLY A 318 -5.49 15.16 17.51
CA GLY A 318 -6.83 14.86 17.01
C GLY A 318 -6.84 13.63 16.11
N LYS A 319 -8.04 13.09 15.86
CA LYS A 319 -8.28 12.01 14.89
C LYS A 319 -9.18 12.51 13.76
N VAL A 320 -8.93 12.07 12.52
CA VAL A 320 -9.80 12.40 11.39
C VAL A 320 -10.57 11.15 10.94
N ALA A 321 -11.90 11.29 10.84
CA ALA A 321 -12.80 10.23 10.38
C ALA A 321 -13.43 10.56 9.02
N GLY A 322 -13.76 9.54 8.25
CA GLY A 322 -14.35 9.69 6.92
C GLY A 322 -15.82 10.17 6.92
N GLY A 323 -16.55 9.96 8.02
CA GLY A 323 -17.97 10.29 8.16
C GLY A 323 -18.35 10.77 9.56
N VAL A 324 -19.42 11.56 9.64
CA VAL A 324 -19.95 12.09 10.90
C VAL A 324 -20.71 11.01 11.67
N SER A 325 -20.44 10.88 12.95
CA SER A 325 -21.12 9.97 13.88
C SER A 325 -21.34 10.65 15.23
N LYS A 326 -22.02 9.99 16.16
CA LYS A 326 -22.17 10.49 17.55
C LYS A 326 -20.86 10.67 18.30
N LYS A 327 -19.77 10.06 17.80
CA LYS A 327 -18.41 10.20 18.38
C LYS A 327 -17.62 11.35 17.75
N THR A 328 -18.13 11.98 16.70
CA THR A 328 -17.49 13.10 16.03
C THR A 328 -17.59 14.34 16.90
N THR A 329 -16.45 15.00 17.14
CA THR A 329 -16.39 16.21 17.97
C THR A 329 -16.66 17.46 17.14
N TYR A 330 -16.08 17.55 15.94
CA TYR A 330 -16.24 18.68 15.04
C TYR A 330 -16.35 18.23 13.57
N LEU A 331 -17.17 18.97 12.80
CA LEU A 331 -17.16 18.92 11.34
C LEU A 331 -16.51 20.18 10.81
N ILE A 332 -15.41 20.06 10.05
CA ILE A 332 -14.79 21.20 9.39
C ILE A 332 -15.41 21.38 8.00
N ASN A 333 -16.05 22.51 7.79
CA ASN A 333 -16.62 22.91 6.50
C ASN A 333 -16.75 24.44 6.42
N ASN A 334 -16.13 25.08 5.43
CA ASN A 334 -16.22 26.52 5.22
C ASN A 334 -17.63 26.99 4.80
N ASP A 335 -18.43 26.09 4.20
CA ASP A 335 -19.85 26.33 3.93
C ASP A 335 -20.70 25.68 5.03
N ILE A 336 -20.95 26.44 6.11
CA ILE A 336 -21.71 25.99 7.28
C ILE A 336 -23.17 25.67 6.92
N GLU A 337 -23.73 26.37 5.93
CA GLU A 337 -25.13 26.19 5.48
C GLU A 337 -25.25 25.11 4.38
N SER A 338 -24.14 24.46 4.02
CA SER A 338 -24.15 23.41 3.00
C SER A 338 -25.23 22.36 3.23
N SER A 339 -25.93 21.97 2.18
CA SER A 339 -26.91 20.86 2.18
C SER A 339 -26.25 19.49 2.04
N SER A 340 -24.92 19.37 2.16
CA SER A 340 -24.20 18.11 2.05
C SER A 340 -24.66 17.07 3.07
N SER A 341 -24.50 15.79 2.77
CA SER A 341 -24.86 14.70 3.69
C SER A 341 -24.16 14.85 5.04
N LYS A 342 -22.87 15.22 5.04
CA LYS A 342 -22.08 15.40 6.26
C LYS A 342 -22.57 16.57 7.11
N ASN A 343 -22.98 17.70 6.51
CA ASN A 343 -23.58 18.81 7.24
C ASN A 343 -24.92 18.42 7.87
N ARG A 344 -25.77 17.70 7.13
CA ARG A 344 -27.03 17.17 7.69
C ARG A 344 -26.81 16.21 8.85
N ASP A 345 -25.82 15.30 8.71
CA ASP A 345 -25.48 14.36 9.76
C ASP A 345 -24.88 15.06 10.98
N ALA A 346 -24.12 16.13 10.81
CA ALA A 346 -23.58 16.96 11.89
C ALA A 346 -24.74 17.64 12.66
N LYS A 347 -25.65 18.30 11.94
CA LYS A 347 -26.84 18.92 12.53
C LYS A 347 -27.70 17.89 13.28
N LYS A 348 -27.91 16.70 12.69
CA LYS A 348 -28.67 15.60 13.31
C LYS A 348 -28.03 15.01 14.57
N ASN A 349 -26.72 14.98 14.64
CA ASN A 349 -25.98 14.43 15.79
C ASN A 349 -25.52 15.50 16.77
N ASN A 350 -25.94 16.76 16.61
CA ASN A 350 -25.50 17.93 17.38
C ASN A 350 -23.97 18.10 17.37
N VAL A 351 -23.32 17.79 16.24
CA VAL A 351 -21.89 18.02 16.04
C VAL A 351 -21.66 19.44 15.54
N PRO A 352 -20.86 20.26 16.25
CA PRO A 352 -20.51 21.60 15.79
C PRO A 352 -19.86 21.58 14.41
N ILE A 353 -20.32 22.47 13.52
CA ILE A 353 -19.72 22.73 12.22
C ILE A 353 -18.86 23.96 12.38
N ILE A 354 -17.56 23.84 12.08
CA ILE A 354 -16.59 24.92 12.20
C ILE A 354 -15.89 25.18 10.86
N THR A 355 -15.46 26.40 10.65
CA THR A 355 -14.64 26.78 9.49
C THR A 355 -13.16 26.47 9.73
N GLU A 356 -12.33 26.53 8.67
CA GLU A 356 -10.86 26.43 8.80
C GLU A 356 -10.31 27.57 9.69
N GLU A 357 -10.86 28.78 9.63
CA GLU A 357 -10.46 29.91 10.49
C GLU A 357 -10.78 29.63 11.96
N GLU A 358 -11.96 29.13 12.25
CA GLU A 358 -12.36 28.78 13.61
C GLU A 358 -11.46 27.66 14.16
N PHE A 359 -11.13 26.66 13.34
CA PHE A 359 -10.18 25.60 13.69
C PHE A 359 -8.80 26.20 14.05
N LEU A 360 -8.26 27.13 13.24
CA LEU A 360 -7.00 27.80 13.52
C LEU A 360 -7.06 28.67 14.78
N ASN A 361 -8.20 29.34 14.99
CA ASN A 361 -8.41 30.13 16.20
C ASN A 361 -8.47 29.27 17.47
N MET A 362 -8.99 28.03 17.38
CA MET A 362 -8.96 27.07 18.50
C MET A 362 -7.52 26.69 18.88
N ILE A 363 -6.64 26.53 17.89
CA ILE A 363 -5.21 26.26 18.12
C ILE A 363 -4.54 27.44 18.86
N ASN A 364 -4.84 28.66 18.44
CA ASN A 364 -4.21 29.87 18.96
C ASN A 364 -4.69 30.26 20.38
N ARG A 365 -5.90 29.85 20.77
CA ARG A 365 -6.46 30.10 22.11
C ARG A 365 -5.93 29.17 23.20
N GLN A 366 -5.26 28.06 22.81
CA GLN A 366 -4.72 27.07 23.73
C GLN A 366 -3.18 27.09 23.78
N LYS A 367 -2.54 28.03 23.07
CA LYS A 367 -1.15 28.42 23.25
C LYS A 367 -1.05 29.50 24.33
#